data_20821241a5fa53833f38012623ffe6cf
#
_entry.id   20821241a5fa53833f38012623ffe6cf
#
_cell.length_a   1.000
_cell.length_b   1.000
_cell.length_c   1.000
_cell.angle_alpha   90.00
_cell.angle_beta   90.00
_cell.angle_gamma   90.00
#
_symmetry.space_group_name_H-M   'P 1'
#
loop_
_entity.id
_entity.type
_entity.pdbx_description
1 polymer ?
#
loop_
_entity_poly.entity_id
_entity_poly.type
_entity_poly.pdbx_seq_one_letter_code
_entity_poly.pdbx_strand_id
1 'polypeptide(L)'
;MNELITVLEENTDWLHSSVNKLALQRIGHNLMEAMMDVGNLMIDGFIMRDPGSYEDIIDILVDEKVITPEMEAPLKKVVGLRKMLVREFIQVNDDEVYNVLTANLAAIKQFPGLVQDYLTNELGPVSAFLPEGK
;
A
#
# COMPACT_ATOMS: atom_id res chain seq x y z
N MET A 1 4.00 2.91 -6.89
CA MET A 1 2.57 2.89 -6.51
C MET A 1 1.68 3.74 -7.41
N ASN A 2 2.11 4.94 -7.73
CA ASN A 2 1.25 5.86 -8.51
C ASN A 2 0.83 5.30 -9.87
N GLU A 3 1.73 4.63 -10.56
CA GLU A 3 1.42 4.00 -11.84
C GLU A 3 0.33 2.92 -11.70
N LEU A 4 0.44 2.08 -10.66
CA LEU A 4 -0.55 1.03 -10.40
C LEU A 4 -1.91 1.62 -10.05
N ILE A 5 -1.94 2.69 -9.27
CA ILE A 5 -3.16 3.41 -8.92
C ILE A 5 -3.82 3.98 -10.18
N THR A 6 -3.02 4.60 -11.04
CA THR A 6 -3.52 5.17 -12.30
C THR A 6 -4.15 4.09 -13.19
N VAL A 7 -3.47 2.96 -13.36
CA VAL A 7 -4.01 1.84 -14.15
C VAL A 7 -5.32 1.35 -13.55
N LEU A 8 -5.38 1.22 -12.23
CA LEU A 8 -6.59 0.77 -11.54
C LEU A 8 -7.76 1.73 -11.78
N GLU A 9 -7.51 3.04 -11.70
CA GLU A 9 -8.54 4.06 -11.87
C GLU A 9 -9.02 4.20 -13.33
N GLU A 10 -8.14 4.02 -14.29
CA GLU A 10 -8.46 4.24 -15.71
C GLU A 10 -9.28 3.13 -16.34
N ASN A 11 -9.36 1.97 -15.72
CA ASN A 11 -10.10 0.83 -16.23
C ASN A 11 -11.31 0.54 -15.36
N THR A 12 -12.42 0.15 -16.00
CA THR A 12 -13.67 -0.15 -15.30
C THR A 12 -14.13 -1.60 -15.49
N ASP A 13 -13.50 -2.34 -16.40
CA ASP A 13 -13.93 -3.69 -16.79
C ASP A 13 -13.12 -4.81 -16.13
N TRP A 14 -12.71 -4.60 -14.87
CA TRP A 14 -11.85 -5.56 -14.18
C TRP A 14 -12.45 -6.96 -14.03
N LEU A 15 -13.76 -7.04 -13.92
CA LEU A 15 -14.44 -8.32 -13.70
C LEU A 15 -15.02 -8.92 -14.99
N HIS A 16 -14.76 -8.29 -16.13
CA HIS A 16 -15.36 -8.67 -17.40
C HIS A 16 -14.75 -9.94 -18.03
N SER A 17 -13.46 -10.14 -17.89
CA SER A 17 -12.76 -11.26 -18.50
C SER A 17 -11.74 -11.87 -17.54
N SER A 18 -11.32 -13.10 -17.86
CA SER A 18 -10.26 -13.78 -17.06
C SER A 18 -8.95 -13.02 -17.12
N VAL A 19 -8.62 -12.41 -18.25
CA VAL A 19 -7.39 -11.60 -18.38
C VAL A 19 -7.46 -10.39 -17.47
N ASN A 20 -8.59 -9.67 -17.47
CA ASN A 20 -8.76 -8.49 -16.63
C ASN A 20 -8.75 -8.86 -15.13
N LYS A 21 -9.36 -9.98 -14.77
CA LYS A 21 -9.34 -10.46 -13.38
C LYS A 21 -7.92 -10.77 -12.91
N LEU A 22 -7.13 -11.42 -13.74
CA LEU A 22 -5.72 -11.71 -13.43
C LEU A 22 -4.90 -10.43 -13.31
N ALA A 23 -5.14 -9.46 -14.19
CA ALA A 23 -4.49 -8.15 -14.11
C ALA A 23 -4.86 -7.43 -12.81
N LEU A 24 -6.12 -7.47 -12.41
CA LEU A 24 -6.59 -6.88 -11.15
C LEU A 24 -5.90 -7.51 -9.94
N GLN A 25 -5.80 -8.84 -9.93
CA GLN A 25 -5.11 -9.58 -8.86
C GLN A 25 -3.65 -9.12 -8.74
N ARG A 26 -2.97 -8.97 -9.87
CA ARG A 26 -1.57 -8.54 -9.88
C ARG A 26 -1.42 -7.10 -9.39
N ILE A 27 -2.32 -6.21 -9.79
CA ILE A 27 -2.31 -4.82 -9.31
C ILE A 27 -2.51 -4.78 -7.80
N GLY A 28 -3.50 -5.51 -7.29
CA GLY A 28 -3.76 -5.58 -5.86
C GLY A 28 -2.57 -6.13 -5.08
N HIS A 29 -1.98 -7.21 -5.57
CA HIS A 29 -0.79 -7.80 -4.97
C HIS A 29 0.37 -6.82 -4.93
N ASN A 30 0.66 -6.17 -6.05
CA ASN A 30 1.77 -5.23 -6.14
C ASN A 30 1.55 -3.99 -5.27
N LEU A 31 0.32 -3.46 -5.19
CA LEU A 31 0.01 -2.32 -4.33
C LEU A 31 0.24 -2.69 -2.86
N MET A 32 -0.28 -3.84 -2.44
CA MET A 32 -0.12 -4.31 -1.07
C MET A 32 1.36 -4.53 -0.73
N GLU A 33 2.10 -5.23 -1.57
CA GLU A 33 3.52 -5.49 -1.33
C GLU A 33 4.33 -4.19 -1.30
N ALA A 34 4.04 -3.24 -2.19
CA ALA A 34 4.72 -1.94 -2.19
C ALA A 34 4.50 -1.19 -0.88
N MET A 35 3.27 -1.17 -0.36
CA MET A 35 2.98 -0.53 0.92
C MET A 35 3.72 -1.20 2.07
N MET A 36 3.79 -2.53 2.07
CA MET A 36 4.49 -3.27 3.13
C MET A 36 6.00 -3.07 3.05
N ASP A 37 6.56 -3.07 1.85
CA ASP A 37 7.99 -2.81 1.65
C ASP A 37 8.37 -1.41 2.13
N VAL A 38 7.59 -0.41 1.76
CA VAL A 38 7.82 0.97 2.22
C VAL A 38 7.68 1.05 3.74
N GLY A 39 6.65 0.41 4.30
CA GLY A 39 6.45 0.37 5.75
C GLY A 39 7.64 -0.24 6.49
N ASN A 40 8.17 -1.35 6.00
CA ASN A 40 9.35 -1.98 6.60
C ASN A 40 10.59 -1.11 6.49
N LEU A 41 10.79 -0.43 5.36
CA LEU A 41 11.90 0.50 5.20
C LEU A 41 11.81 1.67 6.18
N MET A 42 10.61 2.18 6.42
CA MET A 42 10.37 3.26 7.39
C MET A 42 10.67 2.77 8.81
N ILE A 43 10.19 1.58 9.16
CA ILE A 43 10.40 0.98 10.48
C ILE A 43 11.90 0.79 10.74
N ASP A 44 12.62 0.22 9.79
CA ASP A 44 14.06 -0.01 9.92
C ASP A 44 14.84 1.31 9.92
N GLY A 45 14.50 2.22 9.03
CA GLY A 45 15.22 3.48 8.85
C GLY A 45 15.09 4.44 10.05
N PHE A 46 13.93 4.42 10.72
CA PHE A 46 13.67 5.31 11.86
C PHE A 46 13.65 4.57 13.20
N ILE A 47 14.11 3.32 13.20
CA ILE A 47 14.25 2.50 14.42
C ILE A 47 12.94 2.44 15.20
N MET A 48 11.87 2.09 14.51
CA MET A 48 10.56 1.87 15.11
C MET A 48 10.50 0.46 15.68
N ARG A 49 9.44 0.14 16.47
CA ARG A 49 9.33 -1.20 17.05
C ARG A 49 9.17 -2.26 15.98
N ASP A 50 9.54 -3.49 16.26
CA ASP A 50 9.40 -4.61 15.35
C ASP A 50 7.92 -4.99 15.16
N PRO A 51 7.45 -5.15 13.91
CA PRO A 51 6.07 -5.55 13.67
C PRO A 51 5.83 -7.03 14.00
N GLY A 52 4.67 -7.32 14.58
CA GLY A 52 4.24 -8.68 14.86
C GLY A 52 3.48 -9.34 13.70
N SER A 53 3.04 -8.56 12.72
CA SER A 53 2.27 -9.03 11.58
C SER A 53 2.28 -7.98 10.48
N TYR A 54 1.70 -8.31 9.32
CA TYR A 54 1.56 -7.32 8.23
C TYR A 54 0.62 -6.19 8.65
N GLU A 55 -0.49 -6.52 9.33
CA GLU A 55 -1.41 -5.50 9.83
C GLU A 55 -0.75 -4.61 10.87
N ASP A 56 0.17 -5.16 11.66
CA ASP A 56 0.90 -4.39 12.68
C ASP A 56 1.82 -3.34 12.06
N ILE A 57 2.28 -3.55 10.84
CA ILE A 57 3.04 -2.52 10.12
C ILE A 57 2.18 -1.24 10.00
N ILE A 58 0.89 -1.40 9.68
CA ILE A 58 -0.03 -0.27 9.60
C ILE A 58 -0.19 0.38 10.99
N ASP A 59 -0.34 -0.41 12.04
CA ASP A 59 -0.44 0.12 13.40
C ASP A 59 0.78 0.97 13.78
N ILE A 60 1.97 0.48 13.45
CA ILE A 60 3.22 1.19 13.74
C ILE A 60 3.25 2.53 13.00
N LEU A 61 2.90 2.53 11.72
CA LEU A 61 2.91 3.76 10.92
C LEU A 61 1.90 4.79 11.45
N VAL A 62 0.77 4.34 11.97
CA VAL A 62 -0.21 5.22 12.63
C VAL A 62 0.38 5.76 13.94
N ASP A 63 0.92 4.88 14.78
CA ASP A 63 1.49 5.27 16.07
C ASP A 63 2.63 6.28 15.92
N GLU A 64 3.45 6.11 14.89
CA GLU A 64 4.58 6.99 14.60
C GLU A 64 4.17 8.22 13.77
N LYS A 65 2.88 8.38 13.50
CA LYS A 65 2.32 9.53 12.78
C LYS A 65 2.83 9.67 11.34
N VAL A 66 3.20 8.56 10.71
CA VAL A 66 3.52 8.54 9.28
C VAL A 66 2.24 8.65 8.47
N ILE A 67 1.21 7.93 8.90
CA ILE A 67 -0.11 7.96 8.30
C ILE A 67 -1.15 8.33 9.35
N THR A 68 -2.35 8.71 8.90
CA THR A 68 -3.40 9.17 9.80
C THR A 68 -4.17 8.00 10.42
N PRO A 69 -4.79 8.19 11.62
CA PRO A 69 -5.62 7.14 12.21
C PRO A 69 -6.78 6.68 11.32
N GLU A 70 -7.32 7.57 10.51
CA GLU A 70 -8.42 7.26 9.59
C GLU A 70 -8.01 6.28 8.50
N MET A 71 -6.72 6.14 8.23
CA MET A 71 -6.20 5.20 7.22
C MET A 71 -6.01 3.79 7.76
N GLU A 72 -6.04 3.60 9.07
CA GLU A 72 -5.77 2.30 9.69
C GLU A 72 -6.71 1.20 9.16
N ALA A 73 -8.01 1.38 9.31
CA ALA A 73 -8.98 0.37 8.90
C ALA A 73 -8.96 0.12 7.39
N PRO A 74 -8.97 1.16 6.52
CA PRO A 74 -8.90 0.95 5.08
C PRO A 74 -7.63 0.21 4.65
N LEU A 75 -6.47 0.60 5.13
CA LEU A 75 -5.22 -0.04 4.70
C LEU A 75 -5.08 -1.46 5.25
N LYS A 76 -5.60 -1.74 6.45
CA LYS A 76 -5.63 -3.12 6.96
C LYS A 76 -6.48 -4.03 6.10
N LYS A 77 -7.57 -3.52 5.53
CA LYS A 77 -8.39 -4.30 4.61
C LYS A 77 -7.63 -4.64 3.34
N VAL A 78 -6.88 -3.67 2.80
CA VAL A 78 -6.05 -3.90 1.61
C VAL A 78 -4.95 -4.92 1.92
N VAL A 79 -4.25 -4.77 3.03
CA VAL A 79 -3.21 -5.71 3.46
C VAL A 79 -3.80 -7.11 3.69
N GLY A 80 -5.03 -7.19 4.17
CA GLY A 80 -5.74 -8.44 4.39
C GLY A 80 -5.96 -9.27 3.13
N LEU A 81 -5.87 -8.66 1.95
CA LEU A 81 -5.94 -9.40 0.68
C LEU A 81 -4.74 -10.31 0.45
N ARG A 82 -3.66 -10.10 1.20
CA ARG A 82 -2.41 -10.86 1.01
C ARG A 82 -2.63 -12.37 1.12
N LYS A 83 -3.40 -12.80 2.10
CA LYS A 83 -3.67 -14.23 2.30
C LYS A 83 -4.28 -14.84 1.04
N MET A 84 -5.30 -14.19 0.49
CA MET A 84 -5.98 -14.67 -0.70
C MET A 84 -5.08 -14.62 -1.93
N LEU A 85 -4.39 -13.50 -2.15
CA LEU A 85 -3.60 -13.29 -3.36
C LEU A 85 -2.30 -14.08 -3.37
N VAL A 86 -1.70 -14.32 -2.21
CA VAL A 86 -0.40 -15.01 -2.10
C VAL A 86 -0.56 -16.48 -1.76
N ARG A 87 -1.46 -16.83 -0.85
CA ARG A 87 -1.62 -18.20 -0.34
C ARG A 87 -2.72 -18.99 -1.03
N GLU A 88 -3.80 -18.32 -1.42
CA GLU A 88 -4.97 -18.92 -2.01
C GLU A 88 -5.14 -18.54 -3.48
N PHE A 89 -4.01 -18.36 -4.17
CA PHE A 89 -3.98 -17.83 -5.53
C PHE A 89 -4.76 -18.65 -6.57
N ILE A 90 -5.09 -19.90 -6.27
CA ILE A 90 -5.88 -20.75 -7.17
C ILE A 90 -7.37 -20.43 -7.06
N GLN A 91 -7.81 -19.98 -5.88
CA GLN A 91 -9.22 -19.70 -5.59
C GLN A 91 -9.40 -18.26 -5.11
N VAL A 92 -9.06 -17.31 -5.96
CA VAL A 92 -9.21 -15.89 -5.63
C VAL A 92 -10.64 -15.45 -5.90
N ASN A 93 -11.24 -14.75 -4.93
CA ASN A 93 -12.52 -14.08 -5.12
C ASN A 93 -12.26 -12.70 -5.73
N ASP A 94 -12.40 -12.59 -7.05
CA ASP A 94 -12.09 -11.35 -7.78
C ASP A 94 -13.03 -10.20 -7.42
N ASP A 95 -14.29 -10.51 -7.09
CA ASP A 95 -15.24 -9.48 -6.64
C ASP A 95 -14.78 -8.84 -5.35
N GLU A 96 -14.28 -9.64 -4.41
CA GLU A 96 -13.75 -9.14 -3.15
C GLU A 96 -12.51 -8.29 -3.37
N VAL A 97 -11.58 -8.73 -4.23
CA VAL A 97 -10.40 -7.95 -4.57
C VAL A 97 -10.80 -6.60 -5.13
N TYR A 98 -11.71 -6.59 -6.10
CA TYR A 98 -12.19 -5.35 -6.70
C TYR A 98 -12.83 -4.43 -5.66
N ASN A 99 -13.72 -4.97 -4.84
CA ASN A 99 -14.43 -4.19 -3.84
C ASN A 99 -13.51 -3.61 -2.78
N VAL A 100 -12.55 -4.39 -2.30
CA VAL A 100 -11.59 -3.92 -1.29
C VAL A 100 -10.71 -2.80 -1.87
N LEU A 101 -10.19 -2.98 -3.07
CA LEU A 101 -9.32 -1.98 -3.69
C LEU A 101 -10.07 -0.68 -3.98
N THR A 102 -11.28 -0.77 -4.53
CA THR A 102 -12.04 0.44 -4.88
C THR A 102 -12.61 1.14 -3.65
N ALA A 103 -13.10 0.40 -2.67
CA ALA A 103 -13.66 0.99 -1.46
C ALA A 103 -12.59 1.71 -0.62
N ASN A 104 -11.34 1.28 -0.71
CA ASN A 104 -10.25 1.83 0.10
C ASN A 104 -9.23 2.61 -0.74
N LEU A 105 -9.59 2.94 -1.98
CA LEU A 105 -8.69 3.60 -2.92
C LEU A 105 -8.19 4.95 -2.42
N ALA A 106 -9.05 5.72 -1.73
CA ALA A 106 -8.67 7.02 -1.19
C ALA A 106 -7.48 6.91 -0.23
N ALA A 107 -7.50 5.92 0.66
CA ALA A 107 -6.40 5.68 1.58
C ALA A 107 -5.13 5.22 0.84
N ILE A 108 -5.28 4.35 -0.15
CA ILE A 108 -4.16 3.89 -0.97
C ILE A 108 -3.49 5.09 -1.67
N LYS A 109 -4.31 6.00 -2.22
CA LYS A 109 -3.80 7.18 -2.92
C LYS A 109 -3.05 8.14 -2.00
N GLN A 110 -3.45 8.25 -0.74
CA GLN A 110 -2.82 9.14 0.22
C GLN A 110 -1.48 8.61 0.73
N PHE A 111 -1.28 7.31 0.71
CA PHE A 111 -0.13 6.67 1.33
C PHE A 111 1.22 7.22 0.83
N PRO A 112 1.49 7.25 -0.49
CA PRO A 112 2.80 7.72 -0.96
C PRO A 112 3.12 9.16 -0.55
N GLY A 113 2.13 10.05 -0.62
CA GLY A 113 2.30 11.47 -0.26
C GLY A 113 2.59 11.65 1.22
N LEU A 114 1.91 10.93 2.08
CA LEU A 114 2.13 11.00 3.53
C LEU A 114 3.50 10.46 3.93
N VAL A 115 3.94 9.39 3.30
CA VAL A 115 5.29 8.86 3.52
C VAL A 115 6.33 9.91 3.10
N GLN A 116 6.14 10.53 1.95
CA GLN A 116 7.04 11.57 1.46
C GLN A 116 7.07 12.76 2.42
N ASP A 117 5.91 13.18 2.92
CA ASP A 117 5.82 14.29 3.88
C ASP A 117 6.56 13.95 5.18
N TYR A 118 6.39 12.74 5.68
CA TYR A 118 7.11 12.30 6.86
C TYR A 118 8.63 12.34 6.65
N LEU A 119 9.09 11.82 5.53
CA LEU A 119 10.52 11.84 5.20
C LEU A 119 11.06 13.28 5.14
N THR A 120 10.32 14.17 4.51
CA THR A 120 10.72 15.57 4.40
C THR A 120 10.79 16.23 5.77
N ASN A 121 9.79 15.99 6.62
CA ASN A 121 9.73 16.61 7.95
C ASN A 121 10.78 16.06 8.91
N GLU A 122 11.06 14.76 8.86
CA GLU A 122 12.01 14.13 9.79
C GLU A 122 13.45 14.29 9.36
N LEU A 123 13.73 14.29 8.06
CA LEU A 123 15.09 14.40 7.54
C LEU A 123 15.47 15.84 7.17
N GLY A 124 14.51 16.78 7.25
CA GLY A 124 14.72 18.15 6.82
C GLY A 124 14.75 18.23 5.30
N PRO A 125 15.45 19.21 4.72
CA PRO A 125 15.54 19.33 3.27
C PRO A 125 16.10 18.04 2.67
N VAL A 126 15.28 17.31 1.93
CA VAL A 126 15.65 16.00 1.37
C VAL A 126 16.90 16.10 0.50
N SER A 127 17.04 17.21 -0.23
CA SER A 127 18.20 17.44 -1.10
C SER A 127 19.54 17.43 -0.34
N ALA A 128 19.53 17.71 0.97
CA ALA A 128 20.75 17.68 1.79
C ALA A 128 21.27 16.26 2.00
N PHE A 129 20.43 15.25 1.79
CA PHE A 129 20.76 13.83 2.03
C PHE A 129 20.85 13.03 0.73
N LEU A 130 20.57 13.64 -0.41
CA LEU A 130 20.61 12.96 -1.70
C LEU A 130 21.95 13.25 -2.40
N PRO A 131 22.43 12.31 -3.23
CA PRO A 131 23.59 12.55 -4.07
C PRO A 131 23.36 13.76 -4.97
N GLU A 132 24.44 14.48 -5.30
CA GLU A 132 24.37 15.58 -6.21
C GLU A 132 23.80 15.16 -7.56
N GLY A 133 22.94 16.00 -8.14
CA GLY A 133 22.29 15.71 -9.42
C GLY A 133 20.99 14.95 -9.31
N LYS A 134 20.52 14.70 -8.12
CA LYS A 134 19.25 13.99 -7.88
C LYS A 134 18.08 14.91 -7.62
#